data_4d9e9ae3f64e4a35db54f0cf3226de94
#
_entry.id   4d9e9ae3f64e4a35db54f0cf3226de94
#
_cell.length_a   1.000
_cell.length_b   1.000
_cell.length_c   1.000
_cell.angle_alpha   90.00
_cell.angle_beta   90.00
_cell.angle_gamma   90.00
#
_symmetry.space_group_name_H-M   'P 1'
#
loop_
_entity.id
_entity.type
_entity.pdbx_description
1 polymer ?
#
loop_
_entity_poly.entity_id
_entity_poly.type
_entity_poly.pdbx_seq_one_letter_code
_entity_poly.pdbx_strand_id
1 'polypeptide(L)'
;MTSLSAQAERAITFHSAGQPSFLLQGVLHKPLKVEHAPLVVLCHPQPVSSDMHDPLTVALAESLAAEGGMMALRFNFRGVGKSQGQQTDGQMEPLDLAGAINAALAQPGVNQHKVCVIGHGFGANIALMYAPYDPRIRTVVAISLLLYRVGSGFPRPFERHKLFVTGEEDQVCPPHKLELFVEQQPGPKGLNVITGARYLMQGYEEVTVHAIMKYLKKWAAMPGV
;
A
#
# COMPACT_ATOMS: atom_id res chain seq x y z
N MET A 1 -9.77 -29.54 -0.10
CA MET A 1 -9.59 -29.35 -1.55
C MET A 1 -9.00 -27.96 -1.74
N THR A 2 -7.70 -27.87 -1.95
CA THR A 2 -6.97 -26.61 -2.13
C THR A 2 -7.40 -26.02 -3.47
N SER A 3 -8.14 -24.92 -3.43
CA SER A 3 -8.45 -24.10 -4.60
C SER A 3 -7.13 -23.73 -5.28
N LEU A 4 -6.93 -24.16 -6.52
CA LEU A 4 -5.88 -23.65 -7.40
C LEU A 4 -6.00 -22.13 -7.40
N SER A 5 -4.96 -21.45 -6.93
CA SER A 5 -4.93 -20.00 -6.80
C SER A 5 -5.26 -19.34 -8.13
N ALA A 6 -6.30 -18.53 -8.17
CA ALA A 6 -6.73 -17.78 -9.36
C ALA A 6 -5.75 -16.62 -9.71
N GLN A 7 -4.47 -16.76 -9.36
CA GLN A 7 -3.41 -15.76 -9.56
C GLN A 7 -2.09 -16.42 -9.95
N ALA A 8 -1.24 -15.66 -10.64
CA ALA A 8 0.16 -15.98 -10.88
C ALA A 8 1.06 -15.08 -10.01
N GLU A 9 2.01 -15.68 -9.30
CA GLU A 9 3.00 -15.00 -8.48
C GLU A 9 4.38 -15.07 -9.15
N ARG A 10 5.10 -13.94 -9.19
CA ARG A 10 6.42 -13.85 -9.80
C ARG A 10 7.34 -12.92 -9.02
N ALA A 11 8.50 -13.42 -8.62
CA ALA A 11 9.58 -12.58 -8.10
C ALA A 11 10.09 -11.64 -9.21
N ILE A 12 10.31 -10.37 -8.88
CA ILE A 12 10.86 -9.36 -9.77
C ILE A 12 11.93 -8.55 -9.05
N THR A 13 12.81 -7.95 -9.85
CA THR A 13 13.71 -6.90 -9.39
C THR A 13 13.49 -5.66 -10.25
N PHE A 14 13.68 -4.49 -9.67
CA PHE A 14 13.52 -3.22 -10.35
C PHE A 14 14.38 -2.13 -9.68
N HIS A 15 14.59 -1.04 -10.36
CA HIS A 15 15.38 0.07 -9.83
C HIS A 15 14.51 1.10 -9.10
N SER A 16 14.99 1.61 -7.96
CA SER A 16 14.43 2.83 -7.36
C SER A 16 14.52 4.00 -8.33
N ALA A 17 13.63 4.97 -8.21
CA ALA A 17 13.74 6.21 -8.95
C ALA A 17 14.88 7.10 -8.40
N GLY A 18 15.32 8.08 -9.20
CA GLY A 18 16.36 9.04 -8.80
C GLY A 18 17.80 8.49 -8.87
N GLN A 19 18.74 9.30 -8.36
CA GLN A 19 20.16 8.96 -8.30
C GLN A 19 20.69 9.18 -6.89
N PRO A 20 21.50 8.24 -6.32
CA PRO A 20 21.83 6.94 -6.90
C PRO A 20 20.62 6.01 -6.95
N SER A 21 20.55 5.16 -7.98
CA SER A 21 19.50 4.18 -8.15
C SER A 21 19.92 2.83 -7.53
N PHE A 22 19.01 2.18 -6.82
CA PHE A 22 19.24 0.92 -6.13
C PHE A 22 18.36 -0.18 -6.69
N LEU A 23 18.90 -1.40 -6.83
CA LEU A 23 18.13 -2.57 -7.22
C LEU A 23 17.30 -3.04 -6.02
N LEU A 24 15.98 -3.07 -6.20
CA LEU A 24 14.99 -3.48 -5.20
C LEU A 24 14.36 -4.81 -5.58
N GLN A 25 13.97 -5.59 -4.58
CA GLN A 25 13.24 -6.85 -4.78
C GLN A 25 11.75 -6.68 -4.52
N GLY A 26 10.94 -7.41 -5.26
CA GLY A 26 9.50 -7.46 -5.07
C GLY A 26 8.90 -8.77 -5.57
N VAL A 27 7.62 -8.92 -5.28
CA VAL A 27 6.78 -10.01 -5.76
C VAL A 27 5.54 -9.44 -6.42
N LEU A 28 5.37 -9.77 -7.67
CA LEU A 28 4.21 -9.37 -8.47
C LEU A 28 3.16 -10.47 -8.45
N HIS A 29 1.94 -10.11 -8.07
CA HIS A 29 0.76 -10.95 -8.11
C HIS A 29 -0.13 -10.50 -9.27
N LYS A 30 -0.41 -11.40 -10.20
CA LYS A 30 -1.19 -11.10 -11.40
C LYS A 30 -2.48 -11.90 -11.41
N PRO A 31 -3.67 -11.27 -11.58
CA PRO A 31 -4.92 -12.00 -11.79
C PRO A 31 -4.88 -12.76 -13.12
N LEU A 32 -5.41 -13.99 -13.14
CA LEU A 32 -5.31 -14.86 -14.33
C LEU A 32 -6.25 -14.47 -15.48
N LYS A 33 -7.34 -13.75 -15.20
CA LYS A 33 -8.44 -13.55 -16.17
C LYS A 33 -8.84 -12.09 -16.39
N VAL A 34 -8.00 -11.14 -15.99
CA VAL A 34 -8.34 -9.72 -16.09
C VAL A 34 -7.39 -9.01 -17.04
N GLU A 35 -7.93 -8.44 -18.10
CA GLU A 35 -7.26 -7.46 -18.95
C GLU A 35 -7.47 -6.06 -18.37
N HIS A 36 -6.44 -5.22 -18.42
CA HIS A 36 -6.47 -3.87 -17.84
C HIS A 36 -6.76 -3.86 -16.32
N ALA A 37 -6.08 -4.73 -15.57
CA ALA A 37 -6.22 -4.82 -14.12
C ALA A 37 -5.80 -3.52 -13.43
N PRO A 38 -6.59 -2.98 -12.48
CA PRO A 38 -6.11 -1.92 -11.59
C PRO A 38 -4.83 -2.35 -10.88
N LEU A 39 -3.92 -1.41 -10.65
CA LEU A 39 -2.65 -1.66 -9.97
C LEU A 39 -2.73 -1.27 -8.51
N VAL A 40 -2.22 -2.14 -7.63
CA VAL A 40 -2.01 -1.86 -6.21
C VAL A 40 -0.54 -2.10 -5.86
N VAL A 41 0.13 -1.10 -5.31
CA VAL A 41 1.49 -1.23 -4.78
C VAL A 41 1.44 -1.22 -3.26
N LEU A 42 2.07 -2.22 -2.61
CA LEU A 42 2.03 -2.42 -1.16
C LEU A 42 3.37 -2.08 -0.52
N CYS A 43 3.32 -1.20 0.46
CA CYS A 43 4.45 -0.71 1.26
C CYS A 43 4.37 -1.33 2.67
N HIS A 44 5.35 -2.17 3.02
CA HIS A 44 5.39 -2.90 4.30
C HIS A 44 5.58 -1.98 5.53
N PRO A 45 5.24 -2.46 6.76
CA PRO A 45 5.07 -1.56 7.91
C PRO A 45 6.38 -0.99 8.44
N GLN A 46 7.36 -1.78 8.77
CA GLN A 46 8.58 -1.34 9.47
C GLN A 46 9.84 -1.88 8.82
N PRO A 47 10.70 -1.04 8.20
CA PRO A 47 11.91 -1.52 7.52
C PRO A 47 12.91 -2.24 8.43
N VAL A 48 12.93 -1.92 9.72
CA VAL A 48 13.90 -2.52 10.68
C VAL A 48 13.48 -3.92 11.13
N SER A 49 12.18 -4.19 11.24
CA SER A 49 11.64 -5.42 11.83
C SER A 49 10.62 -6.15 10.96
N SER A 50 10.38 -5.66 9.75
CA SER A 50 9.41 -6.23 8.81
C SER A 50 9.91 -6.05 7.38
N ASP A 51 9.33 -6.81 6.47
CA ASP A 51 9.62 -6.76 5.05
C ASP A 51 8.34 -7.02 4.23
N MET A 52 8.48 -7.23 2.93
CA MET A 52 7.37 -7.53 2.02
C MET A 52 6.65 -8.86 2.32
N HIS A 53 7.15 -9.68 3.24
CA HIS A 53 6.53 -10.93 3.71
C HIS A 53 5.71 -10.75 5.00
N ASP A 54 5.53 -9.52 5.46
CA ASP A 54 4.57 -9.21 6.53
C ASP A 54 3.20 -9.87 6.25
N PRO A 55 2.60 -10.58 7.23
CA PRO A 55 1.41 -11.40 7.00
C PRO A 55 0.23 -10.64 6.36
N LEU A 56 -0.04 -9.42 6.82
CA LEU A 56 -1.11 -8.61 6.22
C LEU A 56 -0.77 -8.17 4.80
N THR A 57 0.50 -7.81 4.54
CA THR A 57 0.97 -7.41 3.20
C THR A 57 0.84 -8.56 2.20
N VAL A 58 1.17 -9.79 2.61
CA VAL A 58 1.00 -11.00 1.79
C VAL A 58 -0.48 -11.29 1.54
N ALA A 59 -1.30 -11.34 2.59
CA ALA A 59 -2.72 -11.63 2.50
C ALA A 59 -3.46 -10.62 1.60
N LEU A 60 -3.10 -9.33 1.69
CA LEU A 60 -3.64 -8.29 0.80
C LEU A 60 -3.25 -8.56 -0.66
N ALA A 61 -1.96 -8.83 -0.95
CA ALA A 61 -1.50 -9.05 -2.31
C ALA A 61 -2.18 -10.27 -2.97
N GLU A 62 -2.32 -11.35 -2.23
CA GLU A 62 -3.01 -12.57 -2.68
C GLU A 62 -4.49 -12.33 -2.96
N SER A 63 -5.21 -11.71 -2.01
CA SER A 63 -6.64 -11.44 -2.15
C SER A 63 -6.94 -10.44 -3.27
N LEU A 64 -6.10 -9.40 -3.43
CA LEU A 64 -6.22 -8.42 -4.51
C LEU A 64 -6.15 -9.09 -5.88
N ALA A 65 -5.22 -10.02 -6.08
CA ALA A 65 -5.07 -10.71 -7.35
C ALA A 65 -6.11 -11.83 -7.54
N ALA A 66 -6.36 -12.65 -6.51
CA ALA A 66 -7.25 -13.82 -6.63
C ALA A 66 -8.73 -13.43 -6.73
N GLU A 67 -9.18 -12.48 -5.90
CA GLU A 67 -10.59 -12.12 -5.73
C GLU A 67 -10.92 -10.70 -6.21
N GLY A 68 -9.94 -9.79 -6.17
CA GLY A 68 -10.09 -8.39 -6.55
C GLY A 68 -9.95 -8.13 -8.04
N GLY A 69 -9.35 -9.05 -8.80
CA GLY A 69 -9.02 -8.84 -10.20
C GLY A 69 -8.01 -7.71 -10.40
N MET A 70 -7.17 -7.43 -9.41
CA MET A 70 -6.19 -6.34 -9.39
C MET A 70 -4.78 -6.90 -9.47
N MET A 71 -3.88 -6.23 -10.17
CA MET A 71 -2.45 -6.54 -10.11
C MET A 71 -1.88 -5.96 -8.83
N ALA A 72 -1.13 -6.74 -8.06
CA ALA A 72 -0.52 -6.27 -6.81
C ALA A 72 0.99 -6.46 -6.85
N LEU A 73 1.75 -5.44 -6.43
CA LEU A 73 3.19 -5.50 -6.23
C LEU A 73 3.49 -5.22 -4.76
N ARG A 74 4.02 -6.21 -4.04
CA ARG A 74 4.67 -6.03 -2.73
C ARG A 74 6.18 -6.00 -2.93
N PHE A 75 6.88 -5.12 -2.24
CA PHE A 75 8.32 -4.94 -2.43
C PHE A 75 9.03 -4.58 -1.12
N ASN A 76 10.33 -4.78 -1.08
CA ASN A 76 11.18 -4.33 0.01
C ASN A 76 11.76 -2.96 -0.28
N PHE A 77 11.59 -2.03 0.66
CA PHE A 77 12.32 -0.76 0.64
C PHE A 77 13.84 -0.98 0.63
N ARG A 78 14.59 0.04 0.27
CA ARG A 78 16.06 0.04 0.32
C ARG A 78 16.59 -0.46 1.66
N GLY A 79 17.67 -1.25 1.63
CA GLY A 79 18.28 -1.80 2.84
C GLY A 79 17.48 -2.87 3.57
N VAL A 80 16.38 -3.38 2.97
CA VAL A 80 15.55 -4.46 3.51
C VAL A 80 15.68 -5.72 2.66
N GLY A 81 15.86 -6.87 3.28
CA GLY A 81 15.99 -8.16 2.61
C GLY A 81 17.14 -8.16 1.60
N LYS A 82 16.84 -8.38 0.30
CA LYS A 82 17.83 -8.34 -0.79
C LYS A 82 17.81 -7.01 -1.56
N SER A 83 17.01 -6.03 -1.15
CA SER A 83 17.03 -4.68 -1.74
C SER A 83 18.33 -3.98 -1.36
N GLN A 84 18.98 -3.37 -2.36
CA GLN A 84 20.21 -2.59 -2.19
C GLN A 84 19.96 -1.28 -1.44
N GLY A 85 21.05 -0.58 -1.10
CA GLY A 85 21.02 0.71 -0.43
C GLY A 85 20.95 0.60 1.08
N GLN A 86 20.63 1.71 1.74
CA GLN A 86 20.46 1.81 3.19
C GLN A 86 19.16 2.53 3.48
N GLN A 87 18.52 2.18 4.58
CA GLN A 87 17.34 2.86 5.07
C GLN A 87 17.66 4.32 5.42
N THR A 88 16.77 5.22 5.07
CA THR A 88 16.95 6.68 5.24
C THR A 88 15.83 7.31 6.07
N ASP A 89 15.11 6.50 6.82
CA ASP A 89 14.03 6.91 7.73
C ASP A 89 12.94 7.77 7.05
N GLY A 90 12.59 7.42 5.81
CA GLY A 90 11.53 8.08 5.04
C GLY A 90 12.01 9.21 4.12
N GLN A 91 13.30 9.55 4.12
CA GLN A 91 13.81 10.62 3.26
C GLN A 91 13.88 10.21 1.79
N MET A 92 14.32 8.99 1.50
CA MET A 92 14.54 8.49 0.14
C MET A 92 13.63 7.30 -0.24
N GLU A 93 12.93 6.68 0.71
CA GLU A 93 11.99 5.58 0.45
C GLU A 93 10.82 5.98 -0.47
N PRO A 94 10.39 7.26 -0.56
CA PRO A 94 9.48 7.69 -1.62
C PRO A 94 9.96 7.39 -3.04
N LEU A 95 11.28 7.40 -3.28
CA LEU A 95 11.86 7.05 -4.58
C LEU A 95 11.82 5.54 -4.85
N ASP A 96 11.79 4.71 -3.81
CA ASP A 96 11.59 3.27 -3.93
C ASP A 96 10.15 2.97 -4.36
N LEU A 97 9.18 3.64 -3.74
CA LEU A 97 7.78 3.56 -4.14
C LEU A 97 7.58 4.03 -5.59
N ALA A 98 8.24 5.12 -5.98
CA ALA A 98 8.23 5.60 -7.37
C ALA A 98 8.75 4.54 -8.35
N GLY A 99 9.86 3.89 -8.02
CA GLY A 99 10.44 2.79 -8.80
C GLY A 99 9.50 1.59 -8.88
N ALA A 100 8.88 1.21 -7.77
CA ALA A 100 7.89 0.12 -7.71
C ALA A 100 6.68 0.40 -8.61
N ILE A 101 6.13 1.61 -8.58
CA ILE A 101 5.04 2.03 -9.46
C ILE A 101 5.46 1.96 -10.93
N ASN A 102 6.65 2.46 -11.28
CA ASN A 102 7.16 2.42 -12.64
C ASN A 102 7.31 0.97 -13.15
N ALA A 103 7.90 0.10 -12.34
CA ALA A 103 8.10 -1.31 -12.67
C ALA A 103 6.77 -2.08 -12.84
N ALA A 104 5.79 -1.78 -12.00
CA ALA A 104 4.49 -2.43 -12.06
C ALA A 104 3.66 -1.92 -13.26
N LEU A 105 3.70 -0.62 -13.58
CA LEU A 105 3.01 -0.05 -14.73
C LEU A 105 3.60 -0.54 -16.08
N ALA A 106 4.87 -0.96 -16.10
CA ALA A 106 5.49 -1.58 -17.28
C ALA A 106 5.01 -3.02 -17.54
N GLN A 107 4.24 -3.63 -16.63
CA GLN A 107 3.76 -4.99 -16.81
C GLN A 107 2.57 -5.06 -17.78
N PRO A 108 2.49 -6.09 -18.63
CA PRO A 108 1.37 -6.24 -19.55
C PRO A 108 0.06 -6.49 -18.79
N GLY A 109 -1.02 -5.88 -19.26
CA GLY A 109 -2.37 -6.05 -18.70
C GLY A 109 -2.70 -5.13 -17.52
N VAL A 110 -1.86 -4.13 -17.22
CA VAL A 110 -2.13 -3.11 -16.19
C VAL A 110 -2.98 -1.97 -16.73
N ASN A 111 -3.94 -1.52 -15.93
CA ASN A 111 -4.65 -0.27 -16.16
C ASN A 111 -3.83 0.91 -15.59
N GLN A 112 -3.19 1.67 -16.47
CA GLN A 112 -2.32 2.79 -16.09
C GLN A 112 -3.06 3.97 -15.44
N HIS A 113 -4.40 4.00 -15.53
CA HIS A 113 -5.24 5.06 -14.98
C HIS A 113 -5.82 4.73 -13.60
N LYS A 114 -5.64 3.48 -13.12
CA LYS A 114 -6.17 3.00 -11.84
C LYS A 114 -5.04 2.47 -10.97
N VAL A 115 -4.31 3.37 -10.33
CA VAL A 115 -3.22 3.06 -9.40
C VAL A 115 -3.62 3.37 -7.97
N CYS A 116 -3.51 2.37 -7.11
CA CYS A 116 -3.65 2.47 -5.66
C CYS A 116 -2.30 2.22 -4.99
N VAL A 117 -2.04 2.89 -3.88
CA VAL A 117 -0.95 2.55 -2.97
C VAL A 117 -1.55 2.17 -1.62
N ILE A 118 -1.20 1.00 -1.11
CA ILE A 118 -1.51 0.59 0.26
C ILE A 118 -0.24 0.66 1.08
N GLY A 119 -0.26 1.37 2.18
CA GLY A 119 0.86 1.41 3.12
C GLY A 119 0.41 1.00 4.51
N HIS A 120 1.29 0.32 5.24
CA HIS A 120 1.08 -0.06 6.62
C HIS A 120 2.17 0.59 7.50
N GLY A 121 1.80 1.23 8.60
CA GLY A 121 2.73 1.87 9.52
C GLY A 121 3.66 2.88 8.82
N PHE A 122 4.96 2.59 8.79
CA PHE A 122 5.95 3.38 8.05
C PHE A 122 5.58 3.50 6.56
N GLY A 123 5.17 2.39 5.92
CA GLY A 123 4.72 2.39 4.54
C GLY A 123 3.51 3.30 4.29
N ALA A 124 2.62 3.47 5.28
CA ALA A 124 1.49 4.40 5.18
C ALA A 124 1.96 5.87 5.12
N ASN A 125 2.97 6.22 5.93
CA ASN A 125 3.57 7.55 5.88
C ASN A 125 4.23 7.81 4.52
N ILE A 126 5.01 6.85 3.99
CA ILE A 126 5.63 6.95 2.67
C ILE A 126 4.58 7.13 1.57
N ALA A 127 3.51 6.33 1.60
CA ALA A 127 2.42 6.40 0.62
C ALA A 127 1.76 7.78 0.61
N LEU A 128 1.36 8.31 1.77
CA LEU A 128 0.71 9.62 1.88
C LEU A 128 1.66 10.78 1.58
N MET A 129 2.95 10.65 1.90
CA MET A 129 3.96 11.67 1.60
C MET A 129 4.25 11.75 0.10
N TYR A 130 4.31 10.61 -0.60
CA TYR A 130 4.64 10.56 -2.02
C TYR A 130 3.44 10.79 -2.95
N ALA A 131 2.25 10.29 -2.60
CA ALA A 131 1.07 10.31 -3.46
C ALA A 131 0.69 11.69 -4.04
N PRO A 132 0.84 12.82 -3.35
CA PRO A 132 0.55 14.14 -3.91
C PRO A 132 1.44 14.53 -5.10
N TYR A 133 2.63 13.95 -5.19
CA TYR A 133 3.62 14.26 -6.24
C TYR A 133 3.50 13.36 -7.48
N ASP A 134 2.75 12.25 -7.39
CA ASP A 134 2.53 11.35 -8.53
C ASP A 134 1.05 11.37 -8.96
N PRO A 135 0.72 12.01 -10.10
CA PRO A 135 -0.66 12.12 -10.57
C PRO A 135 -1.28 10.78 -10.98
N ARG A 136 -0.48 9.72 -11.16
CA ARG A 136 -0.95 8.38 -11.49
C ARG A 136 -1.63 7.70 -10.30
N ILE A 137 -1.24 8.03 -9.06
CA ILE A 137 -1.85 7.49 -7.84
C ILE A 137 -3.24 8.09 -7.68
N ARG A 138 -4.28 7.27 -7.76
CA ARG A 138 -5.68 7.69 -7.70
C ARG A 138 -6.33 7.46 -6.34
N THR A 139 -5.77 6.54 -5.55
CA THR A 139 -6.22 6.30 -4.17
C THR A 139 -5.06 5.81 -3.28
N VAL A 140 -5.17 6.09 -1.99
CA VAL A 140 -4.25 5.58 -0.96
C VAL A 140 -5.05 4.88 0.13
N VAL A 141 -4.57 3.73 0.58
CA VAL A 141 -5.03 3.08 1.81
C VAL A 141 -3.90 3.16 2.83
N ALA A 142 -4.15 3.83 3.94
CA ALA A 142 -3.17 4.02 5.02
C ALA A 142 -3.61 3.21 6.25
N ILE A 143 -2.85 2.15 6.58
CA ILE A 143 -3.12 1.24 7.69
C ILE A 143 -2.19 1.63 8.84
N SER A 144 -2.73 1.84 10.05
CA SER A 144 -1.98 2.16 11.28
C SER A 144 -0.92 3.23 11.07
N LEU A 145 -1.35 4.38 10.53
CA LEU A 145 -0.49 5.53 10.22
C LEU A 145 0.33 5.96 11.44
N LEU A 146 1.64 6.16 11.28
CA LEU A 146 2.49 6.69 12.35
C LEU A 146 2.22 8.18 12.56
N LEU A 147 1.20 8.51 13.36
CA LEU A 147 0.74 9.89 13.58
C LEU A 147 1.83 10.80 14.15
N TYR A 148 2.75 10.27 14.97
CA TYR A 148 3.87 11.04 15.52
C TYR A 148 4.87 11.53 14.44
N ARG A 149 4.86 10.91 13.24
CA ARG A 149 5.68 11.32 12.10
C ARG A 149 5.01 12.37 11.22
N VAL A 150 3.71 12.57 11.38
CA VAL A 150 2.96 13.52 10.53
C VAL A 150 3.16 14.96 11.00
N GLY A 151 3.42 15.19 12.31
CA GLY A 151 3.65 16.51 12.87
C GLY A 151 2.51 17.47 12.55
N SER A 152 2.83 18.60 11.90
CA SER A 152 1.85 19.61 11.44
C SER A 152 1.11 19.21 10.15
N GLY A 153 1.27 17.98 9.66
CA GLY A 153 0.68 17.48 8.42
C GLY A 153 1.73 17.11 7.37
N PHE A 154 1.25 16.62 6.23
CA PHE A 154 2.14 16.35 5.10
C PHE A 154 2.48 17.65 4.35
N PRO A 155 3.67 17.76 3.73
CA PRO A 155 4.10 18.96 3.02
C PRO A 155 3.18 19.40 1.90
N ARG A 156 2.45 18.43 1.31
CA ARG A 156 1.45 18.66 0.28
C ARG A 156 0.22 17.79 0.54
N PRO A 157 -1.01 18.34 0.48
CA PRO A 157 -2.23 17.57 0.69
C PRO A 157 -2.49 16.61 -0.49
N PHE A 158 -3.01 15.43 -0.16
CA PHE A 158 -3.51 14.48 -1.14
C PHE A 158 -5.03 14.60 -1.22
N GLU A 159 -5.55 15.18 -2.29
CA GLU A 159 -6.97 15.50 -2.45
C GLU A 159 -7.80 14.37 -3.07
N ARG A 160 -7.13 13.32 -3.58
CA ARG A 160 -7.80 12.16 -4.18
C ARG A 160 -8.30 11.19 -3.12
N HIS A 161 -8.95 10.12 -3.55
CA HIS A 161 -9.58 9.13 -2.66
C HIS A 161 -8.59 8.53 -1.66
N LYS A 162 -9.00 8.36 -0.42
CA LYS A 162 -8.21 7.70 0.61
C LYS A 162 -9.06 6.94 1.63
N LEU A 163 -8.51 5.84 2.11
CA LEU A 163 -9.03 5.06 3.22
C LEU A 163 -7.98 5.02 4.32
N PHE A 164 -8.38 5.32 5.53
CA PHE A 164 -7.59 5.10 6.73
C PHE A 164 -8.12 3.88 7.47
N VAL A 165 -7.22 3.04 7.97
CA VAL A 165 -7.56 1.83 8.72
C VAL A 165 -6.71 1.80 9.98
N THR A 166 -7.31 1.50 11.12
CA THR A 166 -6.59 1.30 12.38
C THR A 166 -7.25 0.20 13.20
N GLY A 167 -6.52 -0.37 14.15
CA GLY A 167 -7.08 -1.27 15.16
C GLY A 167 -7.73 -0.51 16.30
N GLU A 168 -8.78 -1.06 16.88
CA GLU A 168 -9.45 -0.47 18.07
C GLU A 168 -8.47 -0.35 19.25
N GLU A 169 -7.56 -1.34 19.40
CA GLU A 169 -6.53 -1.38 20.45
C GLU A 169 -5.15 -0.88 19.96
N ASP A 170 -5.09 -0.18 18.84
CA ASP A 170 -3.84 0.37 18.29
C ASP A 170 -3.36 1.56 19.12
N GLN A 171 -2.27 1.37 19.87
CA GLN A 171 -1.67 2.42 20.70
C GLN A 171 -0.72 3.34 19.92
N VAL A 172 -0.25 2.91 18.75
CA VAL A 172 0.63 3.68 17.86
C VAL A 172 -0.19 4.65 17.00
N CYS A 173 -1.36 4.17 16.54
CA CYS A 173 -2.34 4.94 15.78
C CYS A 173 -3.73 4.85 16.44
N PRO A 174 -3.93 5.45 17.62
CA PRO A 174 -5.19 5.36 18.35
C PRO A 174 -6.37 5.87 17.52
N PRO A 175 -7.52 5.16 17.47
CA PRO A 175 -8.65 5.53 16.63
C PRO A 175 -9.10 6.98 16.79
N HIS A 176 -9.23 7.47 18.02
CA HIS A 176 -9.66 8.84 18.29
C HIS A 176 -8.71 9.91 17.75
N LYS A 177 -7.38 9.63 17.75
CA LYS A 177 -6.38 10.54 17.17
C LYS A 177 -6.39 10.48 15.65
N LEU A 178 -6.56 9.27 15.09
CA LEU A 178 -6.67 9.09 13.66
C LEU A 178 -7.92 9.77 13.11
N GLU A 179 -9.05 9.69 13.80
CA GLU A 179 -10.31 10.35 13.43
C GLU A 179 -10.13 11.86 13.28
N LEU A 180 -9.54 12.52 14.30
CA LEU A 180 -9.21 13.95 14.25
C LEU A 180 -8.29 14.30 13.07
N PHE A 181 -7.31 13.45 12.79
CA PHE A 181 -6.44 13.64 11.63
C PHE A 181 -7.19 13.48 10.31
N VAL A 182 -8.06 12.46 10.20
CA VAL A 182 -8.86 12.18 9.00
C VAL A 182 -9.82 13.33 8.70
N GLU A 183 -10.47 13.91 9.70
CA GLU A 183 -11.38 15.05 9.52
C GLU A 183 -10.71 16.23 8.82
N GLN A 184 -9.44 16.47 9.12
CA GLN A 184 -8.64 17.56 8.54
C GLN A 184 -8.15 17.26 7.09
N GLN A 185 -8.25 16.02 6.62
CA GLN A 185 -7.78 15.69 5.28
C GLN A 185 -8.75 16.19 4.21
N PRO A 186 -8.26 16.78 3.11
CA PRO A 186 -9.10 17.21 1.99
C PRO A 186 -9.58 16.03 1.15
N GLY A 187 -10.62 16.24 0.36
CA GLY A 187 -11.14 15.30 -0.63
C GLY A 187 -11.85 14.06 -0.04
N PRO A 188 -12.21 13.10 -0.89
CA PRO A 188 -12.92 11.90 -0.47
C PRO A 188 -12.07 11.02 0.46
N LYS A 189 -12.63 10.69 1.61
CA LYS A 189 -11.94 9.94 2.66
C LYS A 189 -12.89 9.00 3.40
N GLY A 190 -12.33 7.92 3.93
CA GLY A 190 -13.02 6.98 4.81
C GLY A 190 -12.13 6.58 5.98
N LEU A 191 -12.74 6.11 7.06
CA LEU A 191 -12.07 5.55 8.23
C LEU A 191 -12.72 4.19 8.55
N ASN A 192 -11.89 3.17 8.75
CA ASN A 192 -12.30 1.88 9.30
C ASN A 192 -11.51 1.58 10.56
N VAL A 193 -12.22 1.22 11.63
CA VAL A 193 -11.63 0.74 12.87
C VAL A 193 -11.89 -0.77 12.95
N ILE A 194 -10.83 -1.56 13.09
CA ILE A 194 -10.90 -3.03 13.21
C ILE A 194 -10.99 -3.39 14.68
N THR A 195 -12.16 -3.90 15.10
CA THR A 195 -12.45 -4.23 16.49
C THR A 195 -11.44 -5.24 17.05
N GLY A 196 -10.86 -4.95 18.21
CA GLY A 196 -9.89 -5.78 18.92
C GLY A 196 -8.49 -5.81 18.31
N ALA A 197 -8.27 -5.25 17.11
CA ALA A 197 -6.98 -5.29 16.46
C ALA A 197 -6.00 -4.27 17.07
N ARG A 198 -4.70 -4.61 17.01
CA ARG A 198 -3.56 -3.77 17.40
C ARG A 198 -2.79 -3.28 16.17
N TYR A 199 -1.70 -2.54 16.40
CA TYR A 199 -0.88 -1.87 15.40
C TYR A 199 -0.51 -2.73 14.17
N LEU A 200 -0.06 -3.97 14.35
CA LEU A 200 0.34 -4.83 13.23
C LEU A 200 -0.79 -5.70 12.66
N MET A 201 -2.03 -5.55 13.15
CA MET A 201 -3.19 -6.34 12.72
C MET A 201 -3.02 -7.86 12.86
N GLN A 202 -2.07 -8.33 13.68
CA GLN A 202 -1.79 -9.76 13.88
C GLN A 202 -3.02 -10.49 14.42
N GLY A 203 -3.44 -11.57 13.72
CA GLY A 203 -4.67 -12.32 13.99
C GLY A 203 -5.95 -11.66 13.49
N TYR A 204 -5.84 -10.50 12.82
CA TYR A 204 -6.95 -9.74 12.24
C TYR A 204 -6.75 -9.50 10.73
N GLU A 205 -5.83 -10.24 10.09
CA GLU A 205 -5.49 -10.06 8.69
C GLU A 205 -6.70 -10.25 7.79
N GLU A 206 -7.48 -11.31 8.00
CA GLU A 206 -8.66 -11.63 7.18
C GLU A 206 -9.73 -10.52 7.22
N VAL A 207 -10.10 -10.06 8.41
CA VAL A 207 -11.11 -8.99 8.56
C VAL A 207 -10.60 -7.66 8.01
N THR A 208 -9.31 -7.38 8.17
CA THR A 208 -8.67 -6.18 7.61
C THR A 208 -8.64 -6.22 6.09
N VAL A 209 -8.24 -7.35 5.51
CA VAL A 209 -8.28 -7.60 4.06
C VAL A 209 -9.70 -7.40 3.53
N HIS A 210 -10.71 -8.02 4.19
CA HIS A 210 -12.10 -7.89 3.77
C HIS A 210 -12.57 -6.43 3.73
N ALA A 211 -12.26 -5.64 4.76
CA ALA A 211 -12.62 -4.23 4.84
C ALA A 211 -11.99 -3.41 3.71
N ILE A 212 -10.69 -3.63 3.45
CA ILE A 212 -9.94 -2.94 2.38
C ILE A 212 -10.45 -3.37 1.00
N MET A 213 -10.68 -4.66 0.78
CA MET A 213 -11.21 -5.21 -0.48
C MET A 213 -12.59 -4.64 -0.81
N LYS A 214 -13.47 -4.49 0.17
CA LYS A 214 -14.78 -3.86 -0.01
C LYS A 214 -14.64 -2.42 -0.53
N TYR A 215 -13.71 -1.66 0.01
CA TYR A 215 -13.42 -0.30 -0.43
C TYR A 215 -12.82 -0.29 -1.85
N LEU A 216 -11.82 -1.11 -2.12
CA LEU A 216 -11.12 -1.12 -3.40
C LEU A 216 -11.97 -1.64 -4.56
N LYS A 217 -12.84 -2.64 -4.34
CA LYS A 217 -13.81 -3.09 -5.37
C LYS A 217 -14.75 -1.95 -5.77
N LYS A 218 -15.23 -1.17 -4.77
CA LYS A 218 -16.06 0.01 -5.05
C LYS A 218 -15.28 1.08 -5.82
N TRP A 219 -14.07 1.41 -5.39
CA TRP A 219 -13.21 2.37 -6.07
C TRP A 219 -12.87 1.94 -7.50
N ALA A 220 -12.48 0.68 -7.72
CA ALA A 220 -12.13 0.17 -9.04
C ALA A 220 -13.30 0.22 -10.04
N ALA A 221 -14.54 0.14 -9.56
CA ALA A 221 -15.74 0.24 -10.37
C ALA A 221 -16.12 1.69 -10.74
N MET A 222 -15.52 2.72 -10.12
CA MET A 222 -15.83 4.12 -10.44
C MET A 222 -15.35 4.48 -11.84
N PRO A 223 -16.19 5.11 -12.68
CA PRO A 223 -15.77 5.61 -13.99
C PRO A 223 -14.84 6.82 -13.83
N GLY A 224 -13.75 6.89 -14.60
CA GLY A 224 -12.91 8.08 -14.75
C GLY A 224 -12.07 8.45 -13.51
N VAL A 225 -11.90 7.54 -12.55
CA VAL A 225 -11.02 7.75 -11.38
C VAL A 225 -9.62 7.25 -11.67
#